data_0d0e581715539764f1f5163431b1622d
#
_entry.id   0d0e581715539764f1f5163431b1622d
#
_cell.length_a   1.000
_cell.length_b   1.000
_cell.length_c   1.000
_cell.angle_alpha   90.00
_cell.angle_beta   90.00
_cell.angle_gamma   90.00
#
_symmetry.space_group_name_H-M   'P 1'
#
loop_
_entity.id
_entity.type
_entity.pdbx_description
1 polymer ?
#
loop_
_entity_poly.entity_id
_entity_poly.type
_entity_poly.pdbx_seq_one_letter_code
_entity_poly.pdbx_strand_id
1 'polypeptide(L)'
;MRKCIILYTGLLLSVSGCSLLELDESTGLNREEAYSYFSNVKGLATYVYSQLPGDLGVLDGALRESATDNSVYIWSDNSVHDFYNNAWSPNNAVDNMWSKCYGAIRSVNSFLENYSQERLERFRWNDTYEEDIAKA
;
A
#
# COMPACT_ATOMS: atom_id res chain seq x y z
N MET A 1 -26.03 21.96 48.44
CA MET A 1 -25.84 22.81 47.25
C MET A 1 -24.40 22.81 46.73
N ARG A 2 -23.36 22.98 47.53
CA ARG A 2 -21.96 22.98 47.06
C ARG A 2 -21.52 21.65 46.36
N LYS A 3 -21.96 20.49 46.84
CA LYS A 3 -21.62 19.17 46.25
C LYS A 3 -22.28 18.94 44.90
N CYS A 4 -23.47 19.46 44.67
CA CYS A 4 -24.16 19.33 43.37
C CYS A 4 -23.53 20.24 42.31
N ILE A 5 -23.00 21.39 42.67
CA ILE A 5 -22.32 22.32 41.75
C ILE A 5 -21.03 21.69 41.24
N ILE A 6 -20.26 21.01 42.09
CA ILE A 6 -19.01 20.35 41.72
C ILE A 6 -19.29 19.16 40.74
N LEU A 7 -20.40 18.45 40.95
CA LEU A 7 -20.80 17.37 40.06
C LEU A 7 -21.25 17.88 38.67
N TYR A 8 -21.92 19.02 38.64
CA TYR A 8 -22.39 19.66 37.40
C TYR A 8 -21.23 20.27 36.59
N THR A 9 -20.24 20.88 37.25
CA THR A 9 -19.04 21.40 36.59
C THR A 9 -18.16 20.26 36.05
N GLY A 10 -18.06 19.11 36.73
CA GLY A 10 -17.35 17.95 36.26
C GLY A 10 -17.98 17.33 35.00
N LEU A 11 -19.30 17.30 34.94
CA LEU A 11 -20.07 16.75 33.78
C LEU A 11 -19.97 17.68 32.56
N LEU A 12 -19.91 18.99 32.73
CA LEU A 12 -19.78 19.96 31.64
C LEU A 12 -18.37 19.95 31.00
N LEU A 13 -17.33 19.62 31.73
CA LEU A 13 -15.95 19.52 31.23
C LEU A 13 -15.71 18.25 30.43
N SER A 14 -16.51 17.19 30.56
CA SER A 14 -16.37 15.95 29.84
C SER A 14 -16.95 15.98 28.40
N VAL A 15 -17.74 17.00 28.05
CA VAL A 15 -18.40 17.10 26.73
C VAL A 15 -17.60 17.94 25.73
N SER A 16 -16.60 18.69 26.14
CA SER A 16 -15.85 19.61 25.27
C SER A 16 -14.62 18.99 24.60
N GLY A 17 -14.40 17.67 24.72
CA GLY A 17 -13.18 17.02 24.21
C GLY A 17 -13.21 16.59 22.74
N CYS A 18 -14.36 16.62 22.07
CA CYS A 18 -14.46 16.05 20.70
C CYS A 18 -13.80 16.88 19.60
N SER A 19 -13.62 18.19 19.76
CA SER A 19 -13.01 19.03 18.73
C SER A 19 -11.47 19.14 18.83
N LEU A 20 -10.89 18.64 19.93
CA LEU A 20 -9.42 18.68 20.10
C LEU A 20 -8.67 17.57 19.34
N LEU A 21 -9.42 16.63 18.76
CA LEU A 21 -8.91 15.47 18.00
C LEU A 21 -9.14 15.60 16.48
N GLU A 22 -9.64 16.72 16.00
CA GLU A 22 -9.57 17.03 14.57
C GLU A 22 -8.11 17.33 14.24
N LEU A 23 -7.40 16.29 13.85
CA LEU A 23 -6.11 16.41 13.16
C LEU A 23 -6.38 17.15 11.84
N ASP A 24 -5.92 18.40 11.79
CA ASP A 24 -5.90 19.16 10.54
C ASP A 24 -4.89 18.47 9.60
N GLU A 25 -5.42 17.78 8.59
CA GLU A 25 -4.63 17.12 7.54
C GLU A 25 -3.94 18.13 6.60
N SER A 26 -3.79 19.37 7.04
CA SER A 26 -3.26 20.49 6.23
C SER A 26 -1.83 20.28 5.73
N THR A 27 -1.09 19.30 6.25
CA THR A 27 0.31 19.01 5.87
C THR A 27 0.47 17.76 5.01
N GLY A 28 -0.59 17.00 4.73
CA GLY A 28 -0.58 15.80 3.92
C GLY A 28 -1.39 15.98 2.63
N LEU A 29 -1.04 15.25 1.58
CA LEU A 29 -1.89 15.08 0.41
C LEU A 29 -3.21 14.44 0.87
N ASN A 30 -4.30 15.17 0.77
CA ASN A 30 -5.60 14.59 0.99
C ASN A 30 -5.97 13.65 -0.20
N ARG A 31 -6.95 12.77 0.00
CA ARG A 31 -7.36 11.81 -1.02
C ARG A 31 -7.77 12.50 -2.32
N GLU A 32 -8.45 13.62 -2.23
CA GLU A 32 -8.94 14.36 -3.40
C GLU A 32 -7.77 14.93 -4.22
N GLU A 33 -6.76 15.48 -3.59
CA GLU A 33 -5.55 15.98 -4.25
C GLU A 33 -4.73 14.86 -4.86
N ALA A 34 -4.63 13.70 -4.19
CA ALA A 34 -3.90 12.54 -4.71
C ALA A 34 -4.44 12.07 -6.07
N TYR A 35 -5.75 12.16 -6.28
CA TYR A 35 -6.40 11.73 -7.54
C TYR A 35 -6.72 12.88 -8.50
N SER A 36 -6.35 14.12 -8.18
CA SER A 36 -6.62 15.28 -9.03
C SER A 36 -5.47 15.65 -9.97
N TYR A 37 -4.24 15.35 -9.56
CA TYR A 37 -3.06 15.68 -10.36
C TYR A 37 -2.53 14.46 -11.10
N PHE A 38 -2.29 14.61 -12.40
CA PHE A 38 -1.77 13.54 -13.24
C PHE A 38 -0.48 12.92 -12.72
N SER A 39 0.46 13.71 -12.22
CA SER A 39 1.71 13.21 -11.63
C SER A 39 1.49 12.26 -10.44
N ASN A 40 0.49 12.56 -9.59
CA ASN A 40 0.15 11.72 -8.45
C ASN A 40 -0.53 10.43 -8.90
N VAL A 41 -1.46 10.53 -9.85
CA VAL A 41 -2.15 9.37 -10.46
C VAL A 41 -1.15 8.44 -11.15
N LYS A 42 -0.20 8.99 -11.91
CA LYS A 42 0.90 8.22 -12.51
C LYS A 42 1.78 7.58 -11.45
N GLY A 43 2.06 8.27 -10.36
CA GLY A 43 2.79 7.73 -9.21
C GLY A 43 2.07 6.55 -8.55
N LEU A 44 0.74 6.62 -8.38
CA LEU A 44 -0.07 5.52 -7.86
C LEU A 44 -0.03 4.29 -8.79
N ALA A 45 -0.17 4.49 -10.10
CA ALA A 45 -0.05 3.41 -11.07
C ALA A 45 1.36 2.77 -11.01
N THR A 46 2.41 3.59 -11.00
CA THR A 46 3.80 3.12 -10.87
C THR A 46 4.01 2.32 -9.58
N TYR A 47 3.40 2.76 -8.47
CA TYR A 47 3.43 2.01 -7.21
C TYR A 47 2.83 0.62 -7.36
N VAL A 48 1.69 0.48 -8.03
CA VAL A 48 1.06 -0.83 -8.27
C VAL A 48 2.00 -1.73 -9.09
N TYR A 49 2.62 -1.20 -10.15
CA TYR A 49 3.61 -1.95 -10.92
C TYR A 49 4.81 -2.40 -10.08
N SER A 50 5.27 -1.58 -9.14
CA SER A 50 6.37 -1.95 -8.24
C SER A 50 6.03 -3.12 -7.29
N GLN A 51 4.74 -3.43 -7.12
CA GLN A 51 4.29 -4.56 -6.31
C GLN A 51 4.30 -5.89 -7.07
N LEU A 52 4.43 -5.86 -8.41
CA LEU A 52 4.54 -7.08 -9.19
C LEU A 52 5.81 -7.86 -8.79
N PRO A 53 5.72 -9.18 -8.70
CA PRO A 53 6.88 -9.99 -8.39
C PRO A 53 7.90 -9.92 -9.52
N GLY A 54 9.14 -9.67 -9.18
CA GLY A 54 10.28 -9.88 -10.09
C GLY A 54 10.63 -11.37 -10.14
N ASP A 55 11.49 -11.72 -11.08
CA ASP A 55 11.97 -13.10 -11.23
C ASP A 55 13.41 -13.28 -10.77
N LEU A 56 14.18 -12.20 -10.83
CA LEU A 56 15.59 -12.20 -10.49
C LEU A 56 15.78 -11.85 -9.01
N GLY A 57 16.41 -12.76 -8.26
CA GLY A 57 16.79 -12.51 -6.88
C GLY A 57 15.65 -12.44 -5.87
N VAL A 58 14.47 -12.96 -6.19
CA VAL A 58 13.26 -12.87 -5.34
C VAL A 58 13.31 -13.77 -4.11
N LEU A 59 14.11 -14.84 -4.15
CA LEU A 59 14.30 -15.77 -3.06
C LEU A 59 15.60 -15.47 -2.32
N ASP A 60 15.65 -14.35 -1.64
CA ASP A 60 16.83 -13.90 -0.89
C ASP A 60 18.11 -13.86 -1.76
N GLY A 61 17.98 -13.31 -2.96
CA GLY A 61 19.04 -13.23 -3.96
C GLY A 61 19.10 -14.42 -4.93
N ALA A 62 18.39 -15.50 -4.66
CA ALA A 62 18.32 -16.65 -5.57
C ALA A 62 17.20 -16.48 -6.61
N LEU A 63 17.35 -17.17 -7.74
CA LEU A 63 16.30 -17.33 -8.74
C LEU A 63 15.28 -18.37 -8.30
N ARG A 64 14.02 -18.23 -8.73
CA ARG A 64 12.99 -19.27 -8.51
C ARG A 64 13.37 -20.63 -9.12
N GLU A 65 14.13 -20.63 -10.20
CA GLU A 65 14.64 -21.85 -10.82
C GLU A 65 15.45 -22.70 -9.83
N SER A 66 16.11 -22.05 -8.88
CA SER A 66 16.88 -22.73 -7.82
C SER A 66 16.00 -23.37 -6.74
N ALA A 67 14.69 -23.17 -6.76
CA ALA A 67 13.72 -23.88 -5.93
C ALA A 67 13.20 -25.16 -6.60
N THR A 68 13.66 -25.46 -7.82
CA THR A 68 13.30 -26.63 -8.61
C THR A 68 14.49 -27.58 -8.73
N ASP A 69 14.30 -28.70 -9.41
CA ASP A 69 15.35 -29.68 -9.71
C ASP A 69 16.28 -29.27 -10.85
N ASN A 70 15.99 -28.13 -11.54
CA ASN A 70 16.78 -27.66 -12.67
C ASN A 70 18.08 -26.95 -12.28
N SER A 71 18.13 -26.36 -11.09
CA SER A 71 19.34 -25.68 -10.61
C SER A 71 19.45 -25.73 -9.09
N VAL A 72 20.67 -25.52 -8.59
CA VAL A 72 20.96 -25.44 -7.16
C VAL A 72 21.66 -24.13 -6.86
N TYR A 73 21.18 -23.44 -5.83
CA TYR A 73 21.84 -22.23 -5.35
C TYR A 73 23.07 -22.59 -4.52
N ILE A 74 24.19 -21.98 -4.84
CA ILE A 74 25.50 -22.41 -4.31
C ILE A 74 25.71 -22.08 -2.83
N TRP A 75 25.09 -20.99 -2.36
CA TRP A 75 25.24 -20.59 -0.95
C TRP A 75 24.24 -21.31 -0.06
N SER A 76 24.75 -22.06 0.90
CA SER A 76 23.96 -22.90 1.80
C SER A 76 23.07 -22.12 2.78
N ASP A 77 23.40 -20.86 3.03
CA ASP A 77 22.67 -20.00 3.96
C ASP A 77 21.64 -19.13 3.18
N ASN A 78 20.71 -19.81 2.51
CA ASN A 78 19.67 -19.16 1.73
C ASN A 78 18.34 -19.90 1.88
N SER A 79 17.27 -19.14 2.02
CA SER A 79 15.90 -19.66 2.22
C SER A 79 15.39 -20.51 1.05
N VAL A 80 15.97 -20.43 -0.13
CA VAL A 80 15.61 -21.28 -1.28
C VAL A 80 15.78 -22.77 -0.96
N HIS A 81 16.71 -23.12 -0.05
CA HIS A 81 16.92 -24.50 0.36
C HIS A 81 15.75 -25.09 1.14
N ASP A 82 14.87 -24.27 1.71
CA ASP A 82 13.69 -24.71 2.46
C ASP A 82 12.68 -25.46 1.58
N PHE A 83 12.72 -25.26 0.26
CA PHE A 83 11.85 -25.99 -0.67
C PHE A 83 12.17 -27.49 -0.74
N TYR A 84 13.42 -27.91 -0.51
CA TYR A 84 13.83 -29.30 -0.63
C TYR A 84 14.45 -29.91 0.62
N ASN A 85 14.63 -29.12 1.69
CA ASN A 85 15.14 -29.63 2.98
C ASN A 85 14.02 -29.95 4.00
N ASN A 86 12.74 -29.88 3.59
CA ASN A 86 11.53 -30.04 4.40
C ASN A 86 11.29 -28.93 5.45
N ALA A 87 11.98 -27.79 5.37
CA ALA A 87 11.74 -26.66 6.26
C ALA A 87 10.56 -25.79 5.82
N TRP A 88 10.16 -25.88 4.54
CA TRP A 88 8.99 -25.16 4.03
C TRP A 88 7.71 -25.65 4.69
N SER A 89 6.96 -24.75 5.29
CA SER A 89 5.75 -25.06 6.05
C SER A 89 4.82 -23.83 6.11
N PRO A 90 3.57 -23.97 6.56
CA PRO A 90 2.69 -22.82 6.77
C PRO A 90 3.24 -21.74 7.70
N ASN A 91 4.14 -22.11 8.62
CA ASN A 91 4.80 -21.21 9.57
C ASN A 91 6.16 -20.70 9.05
N ASN A 92 6.69 -21.31 8.02
CA ASN A 92 7.93 -20.94 7.34
C ASN A 92 7.70 -20.95 5.84
N ALA A 93 6.91 -20.00 5.37
CA ALA A 93 6.54 -19.86 3.96
C ALA A 93 7.57 -18.97 3.25
N VAL A 94 8.47 -19.59 2.51
CA VAL A 94 9.38 -18.92 1.58
C VAL A 94 8.58 -18.39 0.39
N ASP A 95 8.96 -17.23 -0.15
CA ASP A 95 8.28 -16.54 -1.27
C ASP A 95 6.78 -16.26 -1.00
N ASN A 96 6.46 -15.84 0.22
CA ASN A 96 5.09 -15.50 0.59
C ASN A 96 4.68 -14.14 0.02
N MET A 97 4.09 -14.15 -1.16
CA MET A 97 3.60 -12.96 -1.87
C MET A 97 2.17 -12.55 -1.49
N TRP A 98 1.50 -13.28 -0.58
CA TRP A 98 0.09 -13.05 -0.25
C TRP A 98 -0.21 -11.60 0.13
N SER A 99 0.46 -11.09 1.15
CA SER A 99 0.22 -9.72 1.64
C SER A 99 0.55 -8.66 0.60
N LYS A 100 1.62 -8.87 -0.19
CA LYS A 100 2.04 -7.95 -1.25
C LYS A 100 1.00 -7.91 -2.38
N CYS A 101 0.55 -9.06 -2.85
CA CYS A 101 -0.46 -9.16 -3.92
C CYS A 101 -1.81 -8.57 -3.48
N TYR A 102 -2.28 -8.87 -2.28
CA TYR A 102 -3.53 -8.30 -1.78
C TYR A 102 -3.42 -6.80 -1.50
N GLY A 103 -2.26 -6.32 -1.07
CA GLY A 103 -1.97 -4.90 -0.97
C GLY A 103 -2.05 -4.18 -2.33
N ALA A 104 -1.49 -4.79 -3.37
CA ALA A 104 -1.58 -4.28 -4.74
C ALA A 104 -3.04 -4.26 -5.24
N ILE A 105 -3.79 -5.35 -5.07
CA ILE A 105 -5.21 -5.44 -5.44
C ILE A 105 -6.03 -4.35 -4.74
N ARG A 106 -5.80 -4.13 -3.44
CA ARG A 106 -6.47 -3.05 -2.69
C ARG A 106 -6.13 -1.67 -3.28
N SER A 107 -4.88 -1.45 -3.64
CA SER A 107 -4.45 -0.18 -4.25
C SER A 107 -5.09 0.06 -5.61
N VAL A 108 -5.21 -0.98 -6.45
CA VAL A 108 -5.94 -0.92 -7.73
C VAL A 108 -7.42 -0.61 -7.51
N ASN A 109 -8.09 -1.31 -6.60
CA ASN A 109 -9.50 -1.05 -6.32
C ASN A 109 -9.72 0.38 -5.81
N SER A 110 -8.87 0.85 -4.88
CA SER A 110 -8.92 2.23 -4.41
C SER A 110 -8.67 3.25 -5.53
N PHE A 111 -7.77 2.93 -6.46
CA PHE A 111 -7.55 3.75 -7.65
C PHE A 111 -8.81 3.83 -8.52
N LEU A 112 -9.40 2.70 -8.87
CA LEU A 112 -10.60 2.64 -9.72
C LEU A 112 -11.82 3.33 -9.08
N GLU A 113 -11.97 3.25 -7.77
CA GLU A 113 -13.05 3.92 -7.03
C GLU A 113 -12.92 5.45 -6.99
N ASN A 114 -11.69 5.96 -6.98
CA ASN A 114 -11.42 7.38 -6.79
C ASN A 114 -10.96 8.09 -8.07
N TYR A 115 -10.62 7.33 -9.11
CA TYR A 115 -10.23 7.89 -10.40
C TYR A 115 -11.41 8.59 -11.07
N SER A 116 -11.16 9.80 -11.58
CA SER A 116 -12.12 10.56 -12.39
C SER A 116 -11.38 11.27 -13.52
N GLN A 117 -11.72 10.90 -14.74
CA GLN A 117 -11.15 11.52 -15.94
C GLN A 117 -11.43 13.02 -15.97
N GLU A 118 -12.63 13.47 -15.57
CA GLU A 118 -13.01 14.87 -15.52
C GLU A 118 -12.12 15.70 -14.57
N ARG A 119 -11.70 15.11 -13.45
CA ARG A 119 -10.78 15.78 -12.52
C ARG A 119 -9.39 15.92 -13.10
N LEU A 120 -8.90 14.90 -13.78
CA LEU A 120 -7.58 14.93 -14.41
C LEU A 120 -7.51 15.91 -15.58
N GLU A 121 -8.55 16.03 -16.38
CA GLU A 121 -8.63 17.01 -17.47
C GLU A 121 -8.43 18.45 -16.97
N ARG A 122 -8.89 18.74 -15.78
CA ARG A 122 -8.75 20.06 -15.13
C ARG A 122 -7.30 20.44 -14.86
N PHE A 123 -6.44 19.44 -14.62
CA PHE A 123 -5.02 19.60 -14.29
C PHE A 123 -4.09 19.02 -15.36
N ARG A 124 -4.60 18.89 -16.56
CA ARG A 124 -3.87 18.41 -17.72
C ARG A 124 -2.75 19.39 -18.10
N TRP A 125 -1.54 18.87 -18.25
CA TRP A 125 -0.42 19.67 -18.69
C TRP A 125 0.27 19.15 -19.97
N ASN A 126 -0.09 17.95 -20.44
CA ASN A 126 0.42 17.39 -21.69
C ASN A 126 -0.67 16.58 -22.41
N ASP A 127 -0.52 16.39 -23.71
CA ASP A 127 -1.52 15.73 -24.56
C ASP A 127 -1.45 14.20 -24.52
N THR A 128 -0.42 13.62 -23.84
CA THR A 128 -0.21 12.16 -23.77
C THR A 128 -0.72 11.52 -22.50
N TYR A 129 -1.31 12.27 -21.56
CA TYR A 129 -1.72 11.76 -20.25
C TYR A 129 -2.78 10.65 -20.35
N GLU A 130 -3.69 10.73 -21.34
CA GLU A 130 -4.72 9.71 -21.54
C GLU A 130 -4.14 8.40 -22.01
N GLU A 131 -3.14 8.42 -22.89
CA GLU A 131 -2.43 7.23 -23.32
C GLU A 131 -1.64 6.58 -22.19
N ASP A 132 -1.01 7.38 -21.36
CA ASP A 132 -0.23 6.90 -20.22
C ASP A 132 -1.13 6.21 -19.18
N ILE A 133 -2.33 6.75 -18.93
CA ILE A 133 -3.29 6.14 -18.00
C ILE A 133 -3.92 4.89 -18.61
N ALA A 134 -4.24 4.87 -19.89
CA ALA A 134 -4.81 3.71 -20.55
C ALA A 134 -3.84 2.51 -20.59
N LYS A 135 -2.54 2.76 -20.50
CA LYS A 135 -1.49 1.72 -20.43
C LYS A 135 -1.20 1.25 -19.01
N ALA A 136 -1.66 1.97 -17.99
CA ALA A 136 -1.46 1.63 -16.57
C ALA A 136 -2.52 0.66 -16.06
#